data_0fb46bdb37ebd24572e82728174b91c9
#
_entry.id   0fb46bdb37ebd24572e82728174b91c9
#
_cell.length_a   1.000
_cell.length_b   1.000
_cell.length_c   1.000
_cell.angle_alpha   90.00
_cell.angle_beta   90.00
_cell.angle_gamma   90.00
#
_symmetry.space_group_name_H-M   'P 1'
#
loop_
_entity.id
_entity.type
_entity.pdbx_description
1 polymer ?
#
loop_
_entity_poly.entity_id
_entity_poly.type
_entity_poly.pdbx_seq_one_letter_code
_entity_poly.pdbx_strand_id
1 'polypeptide(L)'
;MSERIIEGSTTTLHPGKDGAGVVRRTVLPGGLRVVTETMPTVRSVAVGMWVGIGSRDEAPEHMGATHFLEHLLFKGTPTRDAMQISASIEGIGGEINAFTAKEYTCYYARVLDEDLPIAVDVLADVVTSSLVTEEDVESERGVILEEIAMHDDDPSDVVHEQFAAALYGDSPIGRPILGTVESINELGRERIAEYYHRYYRPRRTVVSVAGNVRHEEVVELVTRAYERAGALSGPAEFAPPRTSGPGADQRSGVRVLDRPTEQANLVLGTTGLSRTDDRRFALGVLNAALGGGMSSRLFQEIREKRGLAYSAYSYTSAYADTGQFGIYVGCLPSKIDDVLKICRDEVSRVVAEGLSADEIMRGKGQMRGGLVLGLEDTGSRMSRIGKNELVYDELMSVDEVLARIEAVTPDEIGEVAADVLMRPLTLAVIGPYGDKDFTDVVR
;
A
#
# COMPACT_ATOMS: atom_id res chain seq x y z
N MET A 1 3.16 -23.90 16.67
CA MET A 1 2.30 -23.94 17.91
C MET A 1 1.83 -22.52 18.13
N SER A 2 0.55 -22.20 17.88
CA SER A 2 0.03 -20.87 18.16
C SER A 2 0.06 -20.67 19.67
N GLU A 3 0.87 -19.74 20.15
CA GLU A 3 0.78 -19.27 21.54
C GLU A 3 -0.66 -18.81 21.80
N ARG A 4 -1.29 -19.33 22.85
CA ARG A 4 -2.59 -18.84 23.32
C ARG A 4 -2.40 -17.37 23.71
N ILE A 5 -2.97 -16.47 22.93
CA ILE A 5 -3.00 -15.05 23.22
C ILE A 5 -3.86 -14.87 24.47
N ILE A 6 -3.24 -14.41 25.56
CA ILE A 6 -3.94 -14.09 26.81
C ILE A 6 -4.46 -12.65 26.66
N GLU A 7 -5.76 -12.45 26.84
CA GLU A 7 -6.42 -11.16 26.82
C GLU A 7 -5.71 -10.16 27.76
N GLY A 8 -5.37 -8.96 27.24
CA GLY A 8 -4.64 -7.94 27.97
C GLY A 8 -3.15 -8.23 28.18
N SER A 9 -2.61 -9.35 27.67
CA SER A 9 -1.18 -9.62 27.78
C SER A 9 -0.39 -8.73 26.83
N THR A 10 0.68 -8.11 27.36
CA THR A 10 1.64 -7.35 26.57
C THR A 10 2.81 -8.25 26.18
N THR A 11 3.13 -8.29 24.91
CA THR A 11 4.29 -9.00 24.35
C THR A 11 5.28 -7.98 23.81
N THR A 12 6.56 -8.11 24.17
CA THR A 12 7.63 -7.35 23.53
C THR A 12 8.02 -8.07 22.25
N LEU A 13 7.74 -7.47 21.10
CA LEU A 13 8.09 -8.00 19.79
C LEU A 13 9.56 -7.75 19.46
N HIS A 14 10.04 -6.52 19.76
CA HIS A 14 11.46 -6.17 19.64
C HIS A 14 11.92 -5.40 20.87
N PRO A 15 13.04 -5.80 21.50
CA PRO A 15 13.53 -5.17 22.73
C PRO A 15 14.15 -3.79 22.49
N GLY A 16 14.43 -3.41 21.25
CA GLY A 16 15.11 -2.16 20.93
C GLY A 16 16.57 -2.11 21.39
N LYS A 17 17.18 -0.94 21.27
CA LYS A 17 18.53 -0.65 21.82
C LYS A 17 18.42 0.59 22.70
N ASP A 18 18.97 0.53 23.90
CA ASP A 18 19.02 1.66 24.86
C ASP A 18 17.65 2.34 25.11
N GLY A 19 16.56 1.55 25.08
CA GLY A 19 15.19 2.03 25.28
C GLY A 19 14.53 2.65 24.06
N ALA A 20 15.22 2.80 22.94
CA ALA A 20 14.67 3.25 21.68
C ALA A 20 14.35 2.07 20.75
N GLY A 21 13.32 2.21 19.92
CA GLY A 21 12.89 1.16 18.99
C GLY A 21 12.29 -0.07 19.68
N VAL A 22 11.85 0.06 20.93
CA VAL A 22 11.12 -1.03 21.61
C VAL A 22 9.74 -1.16 20.99
N VAL A 23 9.46 -2.33 20.41
CA VAL A 23 8.15 -2.64 19.86
C VAL A 23 7.39 -3.57 20.78
N ARG A 24 6.19 -3.15 21.19
CA ARG A 24 5.30 -3.93 22.05
C ARG A 24 3.92 -4.08 21.43
N ARG A 25 3.26 -5.19 21.73
CA ARG A 25 1.90 -5.49 21.31
C ARG A 25 1.04 -5.89 22.50
N THR A 26 -0.16 -5.34 22.58
CA THR A 26 -1.25 -5.79 23.45
C THR A 26 -2.46 -6.14 22.62
N VAL A 27 -3.12 -7.26 22.95
CA VAL A 27 -4.39 -7.66 22.33
C VAL A 27 -5.53 -7.39 23.31
N LEU A 28 -6.45 -6.52 22.92
CA LEU A 28 -7.62 -6.12 23.70
C LEU A 28 -8.83 -7.02 23.38
N PRO A 29 -9.90 -6.97 24.20
CA PRO A 29 -11.16 -7.64 23.92
C PRO A 29 -11.65 -7.39 22.48
N GLY A 30 -12.27 -8.39 21.87
CA GLY A 30 -12.71 -8.32 20.48
C GLY A 30 -11.56 -8.47 19.45
N GLY A 31 -10.32 -8.72 19.91
CA GLY A 31 -9.16 -8.96 19.04
C GLY A 31 -8.51 -7.68 18.50
N LEU A 32 -8.79 -6.50 19.09
CA LEU A 32 -8.11 -5.26 18.74
C LEU A 32 -6.64 -5.34 19.15
N ARG A 33 -5.73 -5.10 18.22
CA ARG A 33 -4.28 -5.08 18.48
C ARG A 33 -3.81 -3.66 18.65
N VAL A 34 -3.04 -3.40 19.71
CA VAL A 34 -2.34 -2.14 19.95
C VAL A 34 -0.85 -2.41 19.88
N VAL A 35 -0.18 -1.79 18.90
CA VAL A 35 1.26 -1.95 18.67
C VAL A 35 1.95 -0.61 18.78
N THR A 36 3.02 -0.52 19.57
CA THR A 36 3.76 0.73 19.74
C THR A 36 5.25 0.56 19.45
N GLU A 37 5.86 1.60 18.91
CA GLU A 37 7.31 1.73 18.81
C GLU A 37 7.77 3.01 19.53
N THR A 38 8.61 2.84 20.59
CA THR A 38 9.05 3.96 21.40
C THR A 38 10.25 4.68 20.77
N MET A 39 10.12 6.00 20.57
CA MET A 39 11.15 6.90 20.05
C MET A 39 11.35 8.09 21.00
N PRO A 40 12.14 7.94 22.08
CA PRO A 40 12.18 8.93 23.17
C PRO A 40 12.91 10.24 22.80
N THR A 41 13.57 10.31 21.66
CA THR A 41 14.37 11.47 21.23
C THR A 41 13.58 12.46 20.35
N VAL A 42 12.34 12.13 19.98
CA VAL A 42 11.47 13.00 19.18
C VAL A 42 10.38 13.62 20.05
N ARG A 43 9.75 14.70 19.56
CA ARG A 43 8.60 15.37 20.20
C ARG A 43 7.31 15.14 19.44
N SER A 44 7.32 14.27 18.43
CA SER A 44 6.16 13.91 17.62
C SER A 44 5.71 12.48 17.87
N VAL A 45 4.44 12.24 17.62
CA VAL A 45 3.80 10.93 17.64
C VAL A 45 2.95 10.78 16.39
N ALA A 46 3.05 9.64 15.73
CA ALA A 46 2.11 9.22 14.70
C ALA A 46 1.28 8.07 15.23
N VAL A 47 -0.04 8.14 15.02
CA VAL A 47 -1.01 7.11 15.36
C VAL A 47 -1.78 6.72 14.10
N GLY A 48 -1.91 5.41 13.84
CA GLY A 48 -2.66 4.87 12.71
C GLY A 48 -3.64 3.79 13.15
N MET A 49 -4.85 3.84 12.62
CA MET A 49 -5.86 2.80 12.77
C MET A 49 -5.99 2.05 11.45
N TRP A 50 -5.45 0.85 11.43
CA TRP A 50 -5.36 -0.01 10.25
C TRP A 50 -6.49 -1.01 10.25
N VAL A 51 -7.29 -1.02 9.21
CA VAL A 51 -8.38 -1.98 9.04
C VAL A 51 -7.99 -2.95 7.93
N GLY A 52 -8.05 -4.27 8.24
CA GLY A 52 -7.69 -5.35 7.29
C GLY A 52 -8.78 -5.56 6.23
N ILE A 53 -9.16 -4.49 5.55
CA ILE A 53 -10.13 -4.45 4.45
C ILE A 53 -9.67 -3.41 3.43
N GLY A 54 -9.73 -3.74 2.14
CA GLY A 54 -9.39 -2.86 1.04
C GLY A 54 -10.23 -3.15 -0.19
N SER A 55 -9.97 -2.49 -1.31
CA SER A 55 -10.77 -2.63 -2.53
C SER A 55 -10.82 -4.07 -3.07
N ARG A 56 -9.82 -4.90 -2.76
CA ARG A 56 -9.81 -6.32 -3.09
C ARG A 56 -10.92 -7.13 -2.42
N ASP A 57 -11.43 -6.66 -1.28
CA ASP A 57 -12.46 -7.35 -0.50
C ASP A 57 -13.88 -7.04 -0.96
N GLU A 58 -14.02 -6.12 -1.89
CA GLU A 58 -15.32 -5.69 -2.40
C GLU A 58 -15.94 -6.74 -3.32
N ALA A 59 -17.20 -7.08 -3.06
CA ALA A 59 -18.02 -7.77 -4.04
C ALA A 59 -18.27 -6.82 -5.25
N PRO A 60 -18.60 -7.35 -6.43
CA PRO A 60 -18.83 -6.49 -7.61
C PRO A 60 -19.80 -5.34 -7.36
N GLU A 61 -20.85 -5.58 -6.59
CA GLU A 61 -21.88 -4.61 -6.21
C GLU A 61 -21.43 -3.59 -5.15
N HIS A 62 -20.23 -3.73 -4.60
CA HIS A 62 -19.62 -2.82 -3.62
C HIS A 62 -18.37 -2.13 -4.16
N MET A 63 -18.10 -2.23 -5.46
CA MET A 63 -16.88 -1.66 -6.06
C MET A 63 -16.79 -0.16 -5.80
N GLY A 64 -15.69 0.28 -5.14
CA GLY A 64 -15.46 1.64 -4.66
C GLY A 64 -15.95 1.94 -3.25
N ALA A 65 -16.65 0.99 -2.58
CA ALA A 65 -17.21 1.22 -1.24
C ALA A 65 -16.15 1.48 -0.17
N THR A 66 -14.96 0.87 -0.28
CA THR A 66 -13.89 1.06 0.71
C THR A 66 -13.35 2.48 0.67
N HIS A 67 -13.11 3.00 -0.53
CA HIS A 67 -12.68 4.38 -0.73
C HIS A 67 -13.78 5.38 -0.37
N PHE A 68 -15.03 5.10 -0.75
CA PHE A 68 -16.16 5.92 -0.36
C PHE A 68 -16.27 6.05 1.17
N LEU A 69 -16.09 4.93 1.90
CA LEU A 69 -16.04 4.95 3.37
C LEU A 69 -14.88 5.76 3.93
N GLU A 70 -13.74 5.76 3.27
CA GLU A 70 -12.60 6.60 3.68
C GLU A 70 -13.04 8.06 3.83
N HIS A 71 -13.73 8.61 2.83
CA HIS A 71 -14.30 9.96 2.87
C HIS A 71 -15.38 10.12 3.94
N LEU A 72 -16.34 9.20 3.96
CA LEU A 72 -17.53 9.30 4.81
C LEU A 72 -17.20 9.26 6.32
N LEU A 73 -16.13 8.58 6.72
CA LEU A 73 -15.77 8.50 8.12
C LEU A 73 -15.41 9.86 8.72
N PHE A 74 -14.96 10.81 7.90
CA PHE A 74 -14.65 12.19 8.33
C PHE A 74 -15.85 13.15 8.30
N LYS A 75 -17.04 12.70 7.90
CA LYS A 75 -18.21 13.59 7.77
C LYS A 75 -18.94 13.83 9.06
N GLY A 76 -18.92 12.87 9.98
CA GLY A 76 -19.53 13.09 11.30
C GLY A 76 -19.68 11.82 12.12
N THR A 77 -19.69 12.03 13.41
CA THR A 77 -19.97 11.06 14.47
C THR A 77 -21.07 11.61 15.37
N PRO A 78 -21.60 10.83 16.34
CA PRO A 78 -22.54 11.38 17.33
C PRO A 78 -21.98 12.51 18.20
N THR A 79 -20.64 12.66 18.23
CA THR A 79 -19.95 13.62 19.11
C THR A 79 -19.28 14.77 18.38
N ARG A 80 -19.04 14.64 17.06
CA ARG A 80 -18.32 15.63 16.24
C ARG A 80 -18.92 15.72 14.84
N ASP A 81 -19.10 16.91 14.33
CA ASP A 81 -19.30 17.16 12.91
C ASP A 81 -17.95 17.19 12.14
N ALA A 82 -18.00 17.28 10.81
CA ALA A 82 -16.81 17.27 9.96
C ALA A 82 -15.81 18.40 10.30
N MET A 83 -16.31 19.61 10.58
CA MET A 83 -15.48 20.75 10.98
C MET A 83 -14.81 20.49 12.33
N GLN A 84 -15.53 19.92 13.28
CA GLN A 84 -14.99 19.61 14.61
C GLN A 84 -13.93 18.49 14.55
N ILE A 85 -14.10 17.50 13.66
CA ILE A 85 -13.09 16.46 13.43
C ILE A 85 -11.78 17.11 12.96
N SER A 86 -11.82 17.89 11.89
CA SER A 86 -10.64 18.59 11.36
C SER A 86 -10.04 19.57 12.34
N ALA A 87 -10.86 20.44 12.92
CA ALA A 87 -10.41 21.49 13.85
C ALA A 87 -9.81 20.92 15.15
N SER A 88 -10.22 19.73 15.59
CA SER A 88 -9.65 19.08 16.78
C SER A 88 -8.16 18.73 16.59
N ILE A 89 -7.75 18.42 15.38
CA ILE A 89 -6.36 18.06 15.06
C ILE A 89 -5.58 19.26 14.53
N GLU A 90 -6.16 20.05 13.63
CA GLU A 90 -5.51 21.25 13.10
C GLU A 90 -5.26 22.30 14.19
N GLY A 91 -6.19 22.43 15.15
CA GLY A 91 -6.08 23.39 16.25
C GLY A 91 -4.90 23.16 17.20
N ILE A 92 -4.37 21.94 17.24
CA ILE A 92 -3.14 21.56 17.97
C ILE A 92 -1.91 21.49 17.06
N GLY A 93 -2.03 21.93 15.80
CA GLY A 93 -0.94 21.88 14.81
C GLY A 93 -0.65 20.48 14.29
N GLY A 94 -1.59 19.55 14.43
CA GLY A 94 -1.48 18.18 13.92
C GLY A 94 -1.97 18.03 12.49
N GLU A 95 -1.77 16.83 11.95
CA GLU A 95 -2.24 16.40 10.63
C GLU A 95 -3.11 15.16 10.82
N ILE A 96 -4.22 15.08 10.09
CA ILE A 96 -5.09 13.90 10.03
C ILE A 96 -5.39 13.57 8.57
N ASN A 97 -5.32 12.28 8.23
CA ASN A 97 -5.61 11.83 6.87
C ASN A 97 -5.94 10.33 6.87
N ALA A 98 -6.29 9.79 5.68
CA ALA A 98 -6.48 8.38 5.47
C ALA A 98 -5.98 7.96 4.09
N PHE A 99 -5.92 6.67 3.84
CA PHE A 99 -5.72 6.10 2.51
C PHE A 99 -6.29 4.70 2.42
N THR A 100 -6.79 4.36 1.26
CA THR A 100 -7.27 3.03 0.90
C THR A 100 -6.28 2.33 -0.03
N ALA A 101 -5.93 1.10 0.33
CA ALA A 101 -5.12 0.22 -0.51
C ALA A 101 -5.95 -0.99 -0.97
N LYS A 102 -5.35 -1.88 -1.77
CA LYS A 102 -6.04 -3.09 -2.23
C LYS A 102 -6.46 -4.03 -1.10
N GLU A 103 -5.68 -4.13 -0.02
CA GLU A 103 -5.89 -5.13 1.03
C GLU A 103 -6.03 -4.56 2.45
N TYR A 104 -5.95 -3.27 2.61
CA TYR A 104 -6.13 -2.57 3.90
C TYR A 104 -6.46 -1.09 3.68
N THR A 105 -7.01 -0.48 4.74
CA THR A 105 -7.27 0.97 4.83
C THR A 105 -6.64 1.48 6.11
N CYS A 106 -6.12 2.70 6.11
CA CYS A 106 -5.50 3.33 7.28
C CYS A 106 -6.03 4.74 7.48
N TYR A 107 -6.45 5.04 8.70
CA TYR A 107 -6.79 6.38 9.19
C TYR A 107 -5.70 6.78 10.17
N TYR A 108 -5.05 7.91 9.97
CA TYR A 108 -3.89 8.27 10.77
C TYR A 108 -3.82 9.76 11.12
N ALA A 109 -3.13 10.04 12.21
CA ALA A 109 -2.81 11.41 12.61
C ALA A 109 -1.34 11.50 13.05
N ARG A 110 -0.76 12.70 12.90
CA ARG A 110 0.55 13.06 13.43
C ARG A 110 0.43 14.32 14.26
N VAL A 111 0.84 14.24 15.52
CA VAL A 111 0.69 15.30 16.51
C VAL A 111 1.95 15.41 17.39
N LEU A 112 1.98 16.41 18.29
CA LEU A 112 2.96 16.43 19.36
C LEU A 112 2.69 15.30 20.38
N ASP A 113 3.71 14.88 21.09
CA ASP A 113 3.61 13.80 22.08
C ASP A 113 2.56 14.07 23.18
N GLU A 114 2.41 15.33 23.62
CA GLU A 114 1.41 15.75 24.61
C GLU A 114 -0.04 15.69 24.09
N ASP A 115 -0.23 15.75 22.77
CA ASP A 115 -1.55 15.76 22.11
C ASP A 115 -2.03 14.37 21.66
N LEU A 116 -1.25 13.32 21.92
CA LEU A 116 -1.65 11.93 21.59
C LEU A 116 -3.05 11.56 22.09
N PRO A 117 -3.50 11.96 23.30
CA PRO A 117 -4.84 11.64 23.76
C PRO A 117 -5.94 12.16 22.83
N ILE A 118 -5.77 13.36 22.25
CA ILE A 118 -6.72 13.97 21.31
C ILE A 118 -6.73 13.18 20.01
N ALA A 119 -5.56 12.86 19.46
CA ALA A 119 -5.46 12.10 18.22
C ALA A 119 -6.09 10.70 18.32
N VAL A 120 -5.83 9.98 19.41
CA VAL A 120 -6.46 8.66 19.66
C VAL A 120 -7.96 8.78 19.79
N ASP A 121 -8.45 9.80 20.50
CA ASP A 121 -9.89 10.02 20.71
C ASP A 121 -10.63 10.32 19.40
N VAL A 122 -10.08 11.23 18.57
CA VAL A 122 -10.68 11.61 17.28
C VAL A 122 -10.68 10.43 16.32
N LEU A 123 -9.54 9.75 16.16
CA LEU A 123 -9.44 8.61 15.23
C LEU A 123 -10.33 7.43 15.65
N ALA A 124 -10.40 7.15 16.96
CA ALA A 124 -11.28 6.09 17.45
C ALA A 124 -12.76 6.42 17.20
N ASP A 125 -13.16 7.67 17.44
CA ASP A 125 -14.52 8.16 17.18
C ASP A 125 -14.89 8.02 15.69
N VAL A 126 -14.01 8.51 14.81
CA VAL A 126 -14.17 8.41 13.34
C VAL A 126 -14.29 6.95 12.87
N VAL A 127 -13.40 6.08 13.33
CA VAL A 127 -13.35 4.67 12.84
C VAL A 127 -14.48 3.81 13.41
N THR A 128 -14.96 4.10 14.64
CA THR A 128 -15.93 3.24 15.32
C THR A 128 -17.36 3.75 15.29
N SER A 129 -17.58 5.05 15.05
CA SER A 129 -18.85 5.72 15.34
C SER A 129 -19.34 6.63 14.21
N SER A 130 -18.78 6.51 12.99
CA SER A 130 -19.25 7.30 11.85
C SER A 130 -20.74 7.06 11.58
N LEU A 131 -21.48 8.15 11.30
CA LEU A 131 -22.93 8.13 11.10
C LEU A 131 -23.34 7.61 9.74
N VAL A 132 -22.53 7.80 8.70
CA VAL A 132 -22.82 7.43 7.31
C VAL A 132 -24.25 7.84 6.94
N THR A 133 -24.52 9.15 6.94
CA THR A 133 -25.86 9.68 6.63
C THR A 133 -26.13 9.66 5.12
N GLU A 134 -27.41 9.71 4.74
CA GLU A 134 -27.80 9.80 3.31
C GLU A 134 -27.29 11.10 2.68
N GLU A 135 -27.35 12.23 3.44
CA GLU A 135 -26.90 13.53 2.97
C GLU A 135 -25.39 13.53 2.71
N ASP A 136 -24.58 12.93 3.59
CA ASP A 136 -23.13 12.81 3.40
C ASP A 136 -22.79 11.91 2.22
N VAL A 137 -23.50 10.81 2.03
CA VAL A 137 -23.30 9.90 0.90
C VAL A 137 -23.56 10.65 -0.42
N GLU A 138 -24.64 11.38 -0.55
CA GLU A 138 -24.94 12.12 -1.78
C GLU A 138 -23.96 13.28 -2.03
N SER A 139 -23.52 13.96 -0.97
CA SER A 139 -22.51 15.01 -1.06
C SER A 139 -21.16 14.45 -1.51
N GLU A 140 -20.68 13.37 -0.86
CA GLU A 140 -19.38 12.79 -1.16
C GLU A 140 -19.35 12.03 -2.50
N ARG A 141 -20.48 11.50 -2.96
CA ARG A 141 -20.61 10.95 -4.33
C ARG A 141 -20.11 11.94 -5.37
N GLY A 142 -20.52 13.21 -5.28
CA GLY A 142 -20.06 14.26 -6.17
C GLY A 142 -18.55 14.46 -6.12
N VAL A 143 -17.97 14.47 -4.92
CA VAL A 143 -16.51 14.60 -4.70
C VAL A 143 -15.75 13.43 -5.31
N ILE A 144 -16.21 12.20 -5.10
CA ILE A 144 -15.54 10.99 -5.63
C ILE A 144 -15.65 10.95 -7.17
N LEU A 145 -16.76 11.35 -7.75
CA LEU A 145 -16.89 11.44 -9.21
C LEU A 145 -15.93 12.48 -9.81
N GLU A 146 -15.71 13.62 -9.14
CA GLU A 146 -14.69 14.59 -9.53
C GLU A 146 -13.26 14.02 -9.39
N GLU A 147 -13.01 13.25 -8.34
CA GLU A 147 -11.72 12.59 -8.14
C GLU A 147 -11.45 11.54 -9.23
N ILE A 148 -12.46 10.74 -9.60
CA ILE A 148 -12.35 9.82 -10.75
C ILE A 148 -12.04 10.60 -12.03
N ALA A 149 -12.70 11.73 -12.27
CA ALA A 149 -12.43 12.55 -13.45
C ALA A 149 -11.02 13.13 -13.44
N MET A 150 -10.53 13.62 -12.30
CA MET A 150 -9.14 14.09 -12.14
C MET A 150 -8.13 12.97 -12.37
N HIS A 151 -8.39 11.78 -11.83
CA HIS A 151 -7.54 10.60 -12.05
C HIS A 151 -7.53 10.20 -13.53
N ASP A 152 -8.69 10.18 -14.18
CA ASP A 152 -8.80 9.87 -15.59
C ASP A 152 -8.04 10.86 -16.50
N ASP A 153 -7.87 12.10 -16.07
CA ASP A 153 -7.10 13.12 -16.79
C ASP A 153 -5.57 12.97 -16.61
N ASP A 154 -5.09 12.05 -15.76
CA ASP A 154 -3.66 11.74 -15.60
C ASP A 154 -3.28 10.40 -16.25
N PRO A 155 -2.76 10.40 -17.49
CA PRO A 155 -2.36 9.16 -18.17
C PRO A 155 -1.25 8.38 -17.46
N SER A 156 -0.44 9.04 -16.61
CA SER A 156 0.65 8.39 -15.88
C SER A 156 0.11 7.50 -14.76
N ASP A 157 -1.00 7.87 -14.12
CA ASP A 157 -1.66 7.07 -13.10
C ASP A 157 -2.60 6.02 -13.73
N VAL A 158 -3.43 6.44 -14.69
CA VAL A 158 -4.37 5.55 -15.39
C VAL A 158 -3.67 4.35 -16.04
N VAL A 159 -2.46 4.49 -16.57
CA VAL A 159 -1.75 3.37 -17.21
C VAL A 159 -1.44 2.24 -16.24
N HIS A 160 -1.22 2.53 -14.95
CA HIS A 160 -1.01 1.52 -13.92
C HIS A 160 -2.28 0.73 -13.61
N GLU A 161 -3.44 1.37 -13.62
CA GLU A 161 -4.74 0.70 -13.49
C GLU A 161 -5.05 -0.15 -14.72
N GLN A 162 -4.79 0.39 -15.93
CA GLN A 162 -4.96 -0.37 -17.18
C GLN A 162 -4.05 -1.60 -17.20
N PHE A 163 -2.83 -1.49 -16.67
CA PHE A 163 -1.91 -2.63 -16.52
C PHE A 163 -2.45 -3.66 -15.52
N ALA A 164 -2.91 -3.24 -14.34
CA ALA A 164 -3.50 -4.14 -13.34
C ALA A 164 -4.74 -4.86 -13.89
N ALA A 165 -5.62 -4.14 -14.60
CA ALA A 165 -6.80 -4.70 -15.24
C ALA A 165 -6.44 -5.70 -16.36
N ALA A 166 -5.38 -5.43 -17.14
CA ALA A 166 -4.89 -6.35 -18.17
C ALA A 166 -4.26 -7.60 -17.57
N LEU A 167 -3.48 -7.44 -16.48
CA LEU A 167 -2.75 -8.52 -15.82
C LEU A 167 -3.66 -9.46 -15.01
N TYR A 168 -4.66 -8.91 -14.32
CA TYR A 168 -5.51 -9.65 -13.38
C TYR A 168 -6.96 -9.84 -13.86
N GLY A 169 -7.33 -9.23 -15.00
CA GLY A 169 -8.68 -9.33 -15.55
C GLY A 169 -9.74 -8.83 -14.56
N ASP A 170 -10.85 -9.57 -14.49
CA ASP A 170 -12.01 -9.21 -13.66
C ASP A 170 -11.84 -9.54 -12.17
N SER A 171 -10.67 -10.03 -11.76
CA SER A 171 -10.41 -10.31 -10.36
C SER A 171 -10.42 -9.02 -9.53
N PRO A 172 -10.82 -9.08 -8.24
CA PRO A 172 -10.91 -7.88 -7.41
C PRO A 172 -9.61 -7.07 -7.32
N ILE A 173 -8.46 -7.73 -7.46
CA ILE A 173 -7.15 -7.06 -7.39
C ILE A 173 -6.85 -6.22 -8.65
N GLY A 174 -7.48 -6.55 -9.78
CA GLY A 174 -7.38 -5.80 -11.03
C GLY A 174 -8.30 -4.58 -11.11
N ARG A 175 -9.29 -4.46 -10.20
CA ARG A 175 -10.26 -3.35 -10.21
C ARG A 175 -9.66 -2.06 -9.66
N PRO A 176 -10.10 -0.87 -10.10
CA PRO A 176 -9.68 0.41 -9.52
C PRO A 176 -10.11 0.53 -8.05
N ILE A 177 -9.33 1.25 -7.25
CA ILE A 177 -9.66 1.53 -5.84
C ILE A 177 -10.83 2.52 -5.75
N LEU A 178 -10.84 3.52 -6.62
CA LEU A 178 -11.89 4.53 -6.70
C LEU A 178 -13.27 3.97 -7.12
N GLY A 179 -13.29 2.75 -7.68
CA GLY A 179 -14.46 2.26 -8.39
C GLY A 179 -14.57 2.82 -9.80
N THR A 180 -15.75 2.75 -10.39
CA THR A 180 -16.09 3.38 -11.68
C THR A 180 -17.23 4.36 -11.50
N VAL A 181 -17.43 5.26 -12.47
CA VAL A 181 -18.56 6.20 -12.47
C VAL A 181 -19.89 5.47 -12.25
N GLU A 182 -20.07 4.31 -12.89
CA GLU A 182 -21.29 3.50 -12.78
C GLU A 182 -21.42 2.93 -11.37
N SER A 183 -20.36 2.29 -10.83
CA SER A 183 -20.41 1.66 -9.52
C SER A 183 -20.63 2.70 -8.40
N ILE A 184 -19.99 3.86 -8.48
CA ILE A 184 -20.16 4.94 -7.50
C ILE A 184 -21.59 5.51 -7.56
N ASN A 185 -22.19 5.65 -8.74
CA ASN A 185 -23.58 6.09 -8.86
C ASN A 185 -24.60 5.07 -8.32
N GLU A 186 -24.27 3.77 -8.34
CA GLU A 186 -25.14 2.69 -7.85
C GLU A 186 -24.99 2.39 -6.35
N LEU A 187 -23.90 2.85 -5.70
CA LEU A 187 -23.67 2.66 -4.29
C LEU A 187 -24.60 3.55 -3.45
N GLY A 188 -25.66 2.95 -2.88
CA GLY A 188 -26.54 3.62 -1.93
C GLY A 188 -26.03 3.52 -0.48
N ARG A 189 -26.50 4.44 0.35
CA ARG A 189 -26.18 4.54 1.80
C ARG A 189 -26.31 3.21 2.54
N GLU A 190 -27.35 2.44 2.28
CA GLU A 190 -27.61 1.18 2.98
C GLU A 190 -26.48 0.16 2.74
N ARG A 191 -26.02 0.02 1.48
CA ARG A 191 -24.93 -0.88 1.12
C ARG A 191 -23.60 -0.46 1.75
N ILE A 192 -23.32 0.86 1.75
CA ILE A 192 -22.10 1.41 2.37
C ILE A 192 -22.13 1.19 3.88
N ALA A 193 -23.26 1.47 4.54
CA ALA A 193 -23.40 1.27 5.98
C ALA A 193 -23.33 -0.21 6.38
N GLU A 194 -23.90 -1.13 5.59
CA GLU A 194 -23.75 -2.57 5.79
C GLU A 194 -22.28 -2.99 5.68
N TYR A 195 -21.58 -2.50 4.66
CA TYR A 195 -20.15 -2.74 4.45
C TYR A 195 -19.32 -2.26 5.66
N TYR A 196 -19.56 -1.02 6.12
CA TYR A 196 -18.93 -0.46 7.32
C TYR A 196 -19.15 -1.34 8.55
N HIS A 197 -20.39 -1.64 8.89
CA HIS A 197 -20.72 -2.44 10.07
C HIS A 197 -20.24 -3.89 9.99
N ARG A 198 -20.08 -4.44 8.81
CA ARG A 198 -19.58 -5.79 8.61
C ARG A 198 -18.08 -5.90 8.82
N TYR A 199 -17.32 -4.93 8.33
CA TYR A 199 -15.88 -5.04 8.19
C TYR A 199 -15.05 -4.23 9.19
N TYR A 200 -15.56 -3.10 9.68
CA TYR A 200 -14.86 -2.25 10.65
C TYR A 200 -15.06 -2.81 12.06
N ARG A 201 -14.32 -3.87 12.37
CA ARG A 201 -14.42 -4.61 13.63
C ARG A 201 -13.06 -4.69 14.32
N PRO A 202 -13.01 -4.67 15.66
CA PRO A 202 -11.77 -4.75 16.44
C PRO A 202 -10.85 -5.88 16.01
N ARG A 203 -11.39 -7.07 15.72
CA ARG A 203 -10.62 -8.22 15.27
C ARG A 203 -9.86 -8.02 13.96
N ARG A 204 -10.25 -7.06 13.14
CA ARG A 204 -9.61 -6.69 11.86
C ARG A 204 -8.79 -5.42 11.98
N THR A 205 -8.72 -4.84 13.18
CA THR A 205 -8.09 -3.54 13.40
C THR A 205 -6.77 -3.67 14.15
N VAL A 206 -5.80 -2.90 13.72
CA VAL A 206 -4.52 -2.65 14.41
C VAL A 206 -4.44 -1.16 14.67
N VAL A 207 -4.22 -0.78 15.93
CA VAL A 207 -3.82 0.57 16.30
C VAL A 207 -2.31 0.57 16.46
N SER A 208 -1.62 1.29 15.59
CA SER A 208 -0.16 1.43 15.64
C SER A 208 0.23 2.83 16.05
N VAL A 209 1.20 2.95 16.96
CA VAL A 209 1.68 4.24 17.44
C VAL A 209 3.20 4.24 17.49
N ALA A 210 3.83 5.24 16.88
CA ALA A 210 5.27 5.42 16.94
C ALA A 210 5.63 6.85 17.32
N GLY A 211 6.59 7.02 18.21
CA GLY A 211 7.04 8.32 18.70
C GLY A 211 7.45 8.31 20.15
N ASN A 212 7.43 9.48 20.79
CA ASN A 212 7.72 9.61 22.23
C ASN A 212 6.50 9.16 23.06
N VAL A 213 6.35 7.85 23.21
CA VAL A 213 5.20 7.24 23.89
C VAL A 213 5.61 6.14 24.85
N ARG A 214 4.75 5.89 25.84
CA ARG A 214 4.78 4.70 26.70
C ARG A 214 3.64 3.77 26.30
N HIS A 215 3.96 2.51 26.10
CA HIS A 215 3.01 1.50 25.62
C HIS A 215 1.75 1.42 26.48
N GLU A 216 1.91 1.39 27.80
CA GLU A 216 0.82 1.27 28.77
C GLU A 216 -0.17 2.43 28.68
N GLU A 217 0.34 3.65 28.47
CA GLU A 217 -0.50 4.85 28.28
C GLU A 217 -1.29 4.78 26.99
N VAL A 218 -0.66 4.34 25.90
CA VAL A 218 -1.34 4.15 24.61
C VAL A 218 -2.46 3.11 24.73
N VAL A 219 -2.16 1.97 25.36
CA VAL A 219 -3.14 0.90 25.59
C VAL A 219 -4.33 1.44 26.40
N GLU A 220 -4.09 2.22 27.46
CA GLU A 220 -5.16 2.81 28.26
C GLU A 220 -6.02 3.81 27.45
N LEU A 221 -5.38 4.68 26.65
CA LEU A 221 -6.09 5.64 25.79
C LEU A 221 -6.99 4.92 24.77
N VAL A 222 -6.43 3.94 24.07
CA VAL A 222 -7.18 3.16 23.07
C VAL A 222 -8.31 2.37 23.72
N THR A 223 -8.07 1.74 24.86
CA THR A 223 -9.10 0.99 25.61
C THR A 223 -10.26 1.90 25.95
N ARG A 224 -10.01 3.05 26.58
CA ARG A 224 -11.06 4.02 26.95
C ARG A 224 -11.84 4.53 25.74
N ALA A 225 -11.17 4.80 24.62
CA ALA A 225 -11.84 5.30 23.43
C ALA A 225 -12.77 4.24 22.81
N TYR A 226 -12.32 3.00 22.69
CA TYR A 226 -13.12 1.90 22.13
C TYR A 226 -14.23 1.44 23.09
N GLU A 227 -14.02 1.48 24.42
CA GLU A 227 -15.06 1.20 25.41
C GLU A 227 -16.22 2.21 25.33
N ARG A 228 -15.91 3.52 25.20
CA ARG A 228 -16.95 4.55 25.01
C ARG A 228 -17.79 4.30 23.76
N ALA A 229 -17.18 3.81 22.69
CA ALA A 229 -17.87 3.43 21.46
C ALA A 229 -18.64 2.10 21.59
N GLY A 230 -18.51 1.36 22.72
CA GLY A 230 -19.08 0.02 22.87
C GLY A 230 -18.48 -1.02 21.92
N ALA A 231 -17.27 -0.75 21.42
CA ALA A 231 -16.66 -1.55 20.38
C ALA A 231 -15.82 -2.73 20.93
N LEU A 232 -15.42 -2.72 22.21
CA LEU A 232 -14.66 -3.81 22.85
C LEU A 232 -15.62 -4.87 23.39
N SER A 233 -15.83 -5.95 22.62
CA SER A 233 -16.64 -7.06 23.03
C SER A 233 -16.18 -8.36 22.38
N GLY A 234 -16.34 -9.49 23.09
CA GLY A 234 -15.98 -10.82 22.59
C GLY A 234 -14.55 -11.24 22.92
N PRO A 235 -14.11 -12.41 22.43
CA PRO A 235 -12.81 -12.98 22.75
C PRO A 235 -11.67 -12.12 22.15
N ALA A 236 -10.50 -12.18 22.78
CA ALA A 236 -9.27 -11.53 22.30
C ALA A 236 -8.63 -12.31 21.15
N GLU A 237 -9.41 -12.55 20.09
CA GLU A 237 -8.98 -13.26 18.88
C GLU A 237 -9.01 -12.29 17.70
N PHE A 238 -7.88 -12.01 17.09
CA PHE A 238 -7.81 -11.20 15.88
C PHE A 238 -7.87 -12.04 14.60
N ALA A 239 -8.23 -11.38 13.50
CA ALA A 239 -8.20 -12.02 12.19
C ALA A 239 -6.75 -12.27 11.78
N PRO A 240 -6.40 -13.48 11.33
CA PRO A 240 -5.05 -13.75 10.83
C PRO A 240 -4.77 -12.91 9.58
N PRO A 241 -3.50 -12.68 9.26
CA PRO A 241 -3.11 -12.09 7.99
C PRO A 241 -3.72 -12.84 6.81
N ARG A 242 -4.04 -12.11 5.76
CA ARG A 242 -4.52 -12.71 4.51
C ARG A 242 -3.41 -13.55 3.88
N THR A 243 -3.72 -14.79 3.52
CA THR A 243 -2.81 -15.70 2.81
C THR A 243 -3.27 -16.04 1.39
N SER A 244 -4.57 -15.78 1.09
CA SER A 244 -5.16 -16.05 -0.22
C SER A 244 -6.32 -15.09 -0.50
N GLY A 245 -6.79 -15.05 -1.70
CA GLY A 245 -7.97 -14.30 -2.13
C GLY A 245 -8.60 -14.92 -3.37
N PRO A 246 -9.71 -14.37 -3.88
CA PRO A 246 -10.22 -14.76 -5.18
C PRO A 246 -9.10 -14.70 -6.19
N GLY A 247 -8.86 -15.82 -6.91
CA GLY A 247 -7.67 -16.04 -7.72
C GLY A 247 -7.40 -14.88 -8.68
N ALA A 248 -6.17 -14.41 -8.67
CA ALA A 248 -5.66 -13.56 -9.71
C ALA A 248 -5.21 -14.49 -10.85
N ASP A 249 -6.13 -14.87 -11.74
CA ASP A 249 -5.78 -15.58 -12.95
C ASP A 249 -4.87 -14.65 -13.77
N GLN A 250 -3.60 -15.03 -13.84
CA GLN A 250 -2.65 -14.31 -14.67
C GLN A 250 -3.13 -14.32 -16.11
N ARG A 251 -3.28 -13.13 -16.67
CA ARG A 251 -3.52 -12.94 -18.09
C ARG A 251 -2.28 -12.32 -18.72
N SER A 252 -1.97 -12.69 -19.94
CA SER A 252 -1.02 -11.98 -20.77
C SER A 252 -1.77 -11.29 -21.89
N GLY A 253 -1.33 -10.13 -22.30
CA GLY A 253 -1.94 -9.43 -23.41
C GLY A 253 -1.57 -7.96 -23.50
N VAL A 254 -2.21 -7.30 -24.44
CA VAL A 254 -2.01 -5.87 -24.70
C VAL A 254 -3.32 -5.13 -24.44
N ARG A 255 -3.22 -4.02 -23.74
CA ARG A 255 -4.32 -3.07 -23.56
C ARG A 255 -3.87 -1.69 -24.02
N VAL A 256 -4.53 -1.16 -25.03
CA VAL A 256 -4.26 0.17 -25.57
C VAL A 256 -5.47 1.07 -25.27
N LEU A 257 -5.21 2.20 -24.66
CA LEU A 257 -6.18 3.26 -24.49
C LEU A 257 -5.78 4.40 -25.44
N ASP A 258 -6.51 4.52 -26.54
CA ASP A 258 -6.26 5.57 -27.55
C ASP A 258 -6.72 6.93 -27.01
N ARG A 259 -5.73 7.80 -26.74
CA ARG A 259 -5.97 9.18 -26.29
C ARG A 259 -4.99 10.13 -26.96
N PRO A 260 -5.41 11.34 -27.35
CA PRO A 260 -4.55 12.35 -27.98
C PRO A 260 -3.68 13.07 -26.93
N THR A 261 -2.77 12.31 -26.27
CA THR A 261 -1.87 12.83 -25.25
C THR A 261 -0.53 13.26 -25.86
N GLU A 262 0.11 14.28 -25.27
CA GLU A 262 1.45 14.74 -25.67
C GLU A 262 2.53 13.67 -25.44
N GLN A 263 2.39 12.89 -24.37
CA GLN A 263 3.26 11.75 -24.08
C GLN A 263 2.48 10.44 -24.14
N ALA A 264 3.14 9.42 -24.62
CA ALA A 264 2.69 8.06 -24.41
C ALA A 264 3.16 7.57 -23.06
N ASN A 265 2.25 6.93 -22.31
CA ASN A 265 2.54 6.28 -21.05
C ASN A 265 2.39 4.78 -21.22
N LEU A 266 3.36 4.01 -20.82
CA LEU A 266 3.31 2.56 -20.91
C LEU A 266 3.73 1.88 -19.60
N VAL A 267 3.15 0.71 -19.35
CA VAL A 267 3.63 -0.26 -18.38
C VAL A 267 3.78 -1.61 -19.07
N LEU A 268 5.00 -2.11 -19.09
CA LEU A 268 5.35 -3.46 -19.54
C LEU A 268 5.73 -4.29 -18.32
N GLY A 269 5.11 -5.46 -18.12
CA GLY A 269 5.40 -6.23 -16.92
C GLY A 269 4.73 -7.59 -16.89
N THR A 270 4.74 -8.18 -15.70
CA THR A 270 4.24 -9.54 -15.46
C THR A 270 3.81 -9.68 -13.99
N THR A 271 3.31 -10.86 -13.61
CA THR A 271 3.07 -11.18 -12.20
C THR A 271 4.39 -11.24 -11.43
N GLY A 272 4.38 -10.65 -10.23
CA GLY A 272 5.50 -10.67 -9.30
C GLY A 272 5.39 -11.79 -8.25
N LEU A 273 6.09 -11.62 -7.15
CA LEU A 273 6.06 -12.51 -6.00
C LEU A 273 4.99 -12.07 -4.98
N SER A 274 4.44 -13.02 -4.24
CA SER A 274 3.61 -12.71 -3.08
C SER A 274 4.45 -12.07 -1.97
N ARG A 275 3.78 -11.35 -1.04
CA ARG A 275 4.49 -10.64 0.04
C ARG A 275 5.25 -11.55 1.02
N THR A 276 4.84 -12.80 1.13
CA THR A 276 5.47 -13.79 2.03
C THR A 276 6.54 -14.63 1.36
N ASP A 277 6.77 -14.46 0.05
CA ASP A 277 7.86 -15.15 -0.67
C ASP A 277 9.21 -14.59 -0.21
N ASP A 278 10.10 -15.43 0.30
CA ASP A 278 11.42 -15.00 0.79
C ASP A 278 12.32 -14.45 -0.31
N ARG A 279 12.09 -14.84 -1.57
CA ARG A 279 12.82 -14.32 -2.73
C ARG A 279 12.53 -12.83 -3.02
N ARG A 280 11.57 -12.21 -2.30
CA ARG A 280 11.27 -10.77 -2.41
C ARG A 280 12.48 -9.87 -2.18
N PHE A 281 13.46 -10.31 -1.38
CA PHE A 281 14.70 -9.56 -1.15
C PHE A 281 15.59 -9.57 -2.39
N ALA A 282 15.73 -10.72 -3.04
CA ALA A 282 16.46 -10.84 -4.31
C ALA A 282 15.74 -10.06 -5.43
N LEU A 283 14.40 -10.15 -5.50
CA LEU A 283 13.60 -9.34 -6.44
C LEU A 283 13.75 -7.84 -6.18
N GLY A 284 13.87 -7.42 -4.93
CA GLY A 284 14.13 -6.02 -4.55
C GLY A 284 15.47 -5.51 -5.06
N VAL A 285 16.55 -6.30 -4.92
CA VAL A 285 17.87 -5.96 -5.46
C VAL A 285 17.84 -5.92 -6.99
N LEU A 286 17.19 -6.88 -7.63
CA LEU A 286 16.97 -6.92 -9.08
C LEU A 286 16.25 -5.66 -9.56
N ASN A 287 15.14 -5.31 -8.93
CA ASN A 287 14.36 -4.13 -9.25
C ASN A 287 15.16 -2.83 -9.09
N ALA A 288 15.92 -2.70 -8.00
CA ALA A 288 16.80 -1.55 -7.77
C ALA A 288 17.85 -1.38 -8.88
N ALA A 289 18.46 -2.48 -9.32
CA ALA A 289 19.46 -2.46 -10.38
C ALA A 289 18.86 -2.21 -11.78
N LEU A 290 17.66 -2.74 -12.05
CA LEU A 290 17.03 -2.62 -13.36
C LEU A 290 16.40 -1.23 -13.57
N GLY A 291 15.62 -0.72 -12.60
CA GLY A 291 14.87 0.53 -12.77
C GLY A 291 14.62 1.32 -11.49
N GLY A 292 15.29 1.00 -10.37
CA GLY A 292 14.98 1.61 -9.07
C GLY A 292 15.62 2.99 -8.82
N GLY A 293 16.44 3.52 -9.70
CA GLY A 293 17.10 4.81 -9.50
C GLY A 293 17.91 5.29 -10.70
N MET A 294 18.54 6.46 -10.58
CA MET A 294 19.29 7.10 -11.68
C MET A 294 20.46 6.27 -12.21
N SER A 295 21.04 5.38 -11.40
CA SER A 295 22.13 4.47 -11.82
C SER A 295 21.65 3.12 -12.35
N SER A 296 20.33 2.91 -12.45
CA SER A 296 19.72 1.70 -12.96
C SER A 296 19.86 1.57 -14.48
N ARG A 297 19.78 0.33 -14.99
CA ARG A 297 19.93 0.06 -16.43
C ARG A 297 18.93 0.82 -17.30
N LEU A 298 17.64 0.78 -16.94
CA LEU A 298 16.58 1.46 -17.71
C LEU A 298 16.77 2.98 -17.74
N PHE A 299 17.06 3.57 -16.60
CA PHE A 299 17.29 5.01 -16.56
C PHE A 299 18.50 5.43 -17.40
N GLN A 300 19.61 4.69 -17.31
CA GLN A 300 20.82 4.97 -18.09
C GLN A 300 20.59 4.76 -19.59
N GLU A 301 19.92 3.66 -20.00
CA GLU A 301 19.75 3.33 -21.42
C GLU A 301 18.67 4.19 -22.09
N ILE A 302 17.57 4.53 -21.41
CA ILE A 302 16.43 5.26 -21.97
C ILE A 302 16.66 6.77 -21.87
N ARG A 303 17.03 7.25 -20.68
CA ARG A 303 17.12 8.70 -20.40
C ARG A 303 18.53 9.25 -20.68
N GLU A 304 19.56 8.73 -19.99
CA GLU A 304 20.89 9.37 -20.02
C GLU A 304 21.58 9.22 -21.38
N LYS A 305 21.58 8.02 -21.95
CA LYS A 305 22.31 7.75 -23.19
C LYS A 305 21.54 8.15 -24.45
N ARG A 306 20.20 8.07 -24.43
CA ARG A 306 19.39 8.26 -25.64
C ARG A 306 18.37 9.40 -25.57
N GLY A 307 18.08 9.93 -24.39
CA GLY A 307 17.13 11.03 -24.21
C GLY A 307 15.71 10.71 -24.71
N LEU A 308 15.27 9.44 -24.60
CA LEU A 308 14.00 9.00 -25.15
C LEU A 308 12.82 9.30 -24.23
N ALA A 309 13.07 9.35 -22.91
CA ALA A 309 12.05 9.62 -21.92
C ALA A 309 12.62 10.37 -20.72
N TYR A 310 11.80 11.16 -20.05
CA TYR A 310 12.16 11.77 -18.77
C TYR A 310 12.00 10.82 -17.61
N SER A 311 10.91 10.04 -17.60
CA SER A 311 10.59 9.06 -16.57
C SER A 311 10.70 7.64 -17.12
N ALA A 312 11.57 6.83 -16.52
CA ALA A 312 11.72 5.41 -16.79
C ALA A 312 12.14 4.72 -15.49
N TYR A 313 11.31 3.80 -14.98
CA TYR A 313 11.59 3.07 -13.75
C TYR A 313 10.93 1.68 -13.76
N SER A 314 11.43 0.79 -12.90
CA SER A 314 10.73 -0.46 -12.58
C SER A 314 10.25 -0.47 -11.15
N TYR A 315 9.19 -1.22 -10.89
CA TYR A 315 8.58 -1.33 -9.57
C TYR A 315 8.04 -2.74 -9.31
N THR A 316 7.85 -3.04 -8.03
CA THR A 316 7.20 -4.26 -7.58
C THR A 316 6.07 -3.91 -6.62
N SER A 317 4.93 -4.60 -6.74
CA SER A 317 3.88 -4.59 -5.73
C SER A 317 3.61 -6.02 -5.29
N ALA A 318 3.49 -6.23 -3.98
CA ALA A 318 3.28 -7.56 -3.41
C ALA A 318 1.97 -7.60 -2.62
N TYR A 319 1.17 -8.61 -2.92
CA TYR A 319 -0.11 -8.91 -2.27
C TYR A 319 -0.02 -10.23 -1.51
N ALA A 320 -1.09 -10.63 -0.85
CA ALA A 320 -1.10 -11.83 -0.02
C ALA A 320 -0.70 -13.12 -0.78
N ASP A 321 -1.15 -13.27 -2.01
CA ASP A 321 -1.05 -14.50 -2.82
C ASP A 321 -0.48 -14.26 -4.22
N THR A 322 -0.20 -13.02 -4.59
CA THR A 322 0.35 -12.62 -5.90
C THR A 322 1.16 -11.35 -5.76
N GLY A 323 1.68 -10.87 -6.86
CA GLY A 323 2.36 -9.58 -6.99
C GLY A 323 2.45 -9.17 -8.44
N GLN A 324 3.02 -8.00 -8.68
CA GLN A 324 3.34 -7.52 -10.01
C GLN A 324 4.75 -6.97 -10.06
N PHE A 325 5.38 -7.15 -11.21
CA PHE A 325 6.60 -6.48 -11.62
C PHE A 325 6.29 -5.66 -12.86
N GLY A 326 6.55 -4.36 -12.84
CA GLY A 326 6.27 -3.46 -13.95
C GLY A 326 7.43 -2.55 -14.28
N ILE A 327 7.56 -2.21 -15.56
CA ILE A 327 8.45 -1.17 -16.09
C ILE A 327 7.55 -0.08 -16.65
N TYR A 328 7.60 1.10 -16.05
CA TYR A 328 6.90 2.28 -16.51
C TYR A 328 7.83 3.17 -17.32
N VAL A 329 7.32 3.71 -18.44
CA VAL A 329 8.00 4.77 -19.20
C VAL A 329 6.99 5.78 -19.74
N GLY A 330 7.29 7.08 -19.55
CA GLY A 330 6.60 8.20 -20.21
C GLY A 330 7.48 8.79 -21.30
N CYS A 331 7.10 8.65 -22.58
CA CYS A 331 7.92 9.05 -23.72
C CYS A 331 7.10 9.78 -24.81
N LEU A 332 7.78 10.38 -25.78
CA LEU A 332 7.07 10.85 -26.98
C LEU A 332 6.41 9.70 -27.74
N PRO A 333 5.19 9.85 -28.28
CA PRO A 333 4.50 8.77 -29.00
C PRO A 333 5.31 8.16 -30.15
N SER A 334 6.12 8.98 -30.84
CA SER A 334 7.00 8.51 -31.93
C SER A 334 8.19 7.66 -31.47
N LYS A 335 8.44 7.56 -30.17
CA LYS A 335 9.59 6.85 -29.58
C LYS A 335 9.21 5.52 -28.90
N ILE A 336 7.93 5.18 -28.87
CA ILE A 336 7.45 4.02 -28.11
C ILE A 336 8.12 2.69 -28.54
N ASP A 337 8.35 2.49 -29.84
CA ASP A 337 8.95 1.25 -30.35
C ASP A 337 10.41 1.11 -29.90
N ASP A 338 11.17 2.21 -29.95
CA ASP A 338 12.55 2.24 -29.46
C ASP A 338 12.60 1.94 -27.96
N VAL A 339 11.69 2.54 -27.18
CA VAL A 339 11.59 2.34 -25.73
C VAL A 339 11.21 0.91 -25.38
N LEU A 340 10.17 0.35 -26.00
CA LEU A 340 9.74 -1.04 -25.78
C LEU A 340 10.85 -2.03 -26.13
N LYS A 341 11.57 -1.78 -27.23
CA LYS A 341 12.72 -2.60 -27.59
C LYS A 341 13.81 -2.57 -26.53
N ILE A 342 14.16 -1.38 -26.00
CA ILE A 342 15.18 -1.25 -24.94
C ILE A 342 14.73 -1.97 -23.67
N CYS A 343 13.46 -1.82 -23.25
CA CYS A 343 12.93 -2.52 -22.08
C CYS A 343 13.09 -4.05 -22.22
N ARG A 344 12.71 -4.60 -23.37
CA ARG A 344 12.84 -6.03 -23.63
C ARG A 344 14.30 -6.48 -23.70
N ASP A 345 15.16 -5.72 -24.35
CA ASP A 345 16.59 -6.02 -24.47
C ASP A 345 17.25 -6.07 -23.08
N GLU A 346 16.94 -5.09 -22.19
CA GLU A 346 17.50 -5.06 -20.83
C GLU A 346 16.95 -6.20 -19.95
N VAL A 347 15.67 -6.52 -20.03
CA VAL A 347 15.09 -7.70 -19.37
C VAL A 347 15.80 -8.98 -19.85
N SER A 348 15.93 -9.17 -21.17
CA SER A 348 16.59 -10.33 -21.74
C SER A 348 18.06 -10.43 -21.33
N ARG A 349 18.77 -9.29 -21.28
CA ARG A 349 20.16 -9.22 -20.85
C ARG A 349 20.33 -9.60 -19.39
N VAL A 350 19.43 -9.12 -18.50
CA VAL A 350 19.46 -9.49 -17.08
C VAL A 350 19.25 -10.99 -16.90
N VAL A 351 18.32 -11.59 -17.64
CA VAL A 351 18.06 -13.03 -17.57
C VAL A 351 19.25 -13.86 -18.10
N ALA A 352 19.87 -13.41 -19.20
CA ALA A 352 20.97 -14.15 -19.84
C ALA A 352 22.33 -13.99 -19.15
N GLU A 353 22.64 -12.79 -18.66
CA GLU A 353 23.98 -12.42 -18.18
C GLU A 353 24.01 -12.14 -16.67
N GLY A 354 22.83 -11.98 -16.01
CA GLY A 354 22.72 -11.58 -14.62
C GLY A 354 23.04 -10.10 -14.39
N LEU A 355 23.29 -9.77 -13.13
CA LEU A 355 23.76 -8.46 -12.67
C LEU A 355 25.25 -8.52 -12.35
N SER A 356 25.98 -7.47 -12.66
CA SER A 356 27.37 -7.30 -12.21
C SER A 356 27.46 -7.10 -10.69
N ALA A 357 28.62 -7.39 -10.11
CA ALA A 357 28.88 -7.18 -8.69
C ALA A 357 28.60 -5.73 -8.24
N ASP A 358 28.94 -4.76 -9.10
CA ASP A 358 28.69 -3.34 -8.82
C ASP A 358 27.21 -2.97 -8.82
N GLU A 359 26.40 -3.56 -9.71
CA GLU A 359 24.95 -3.37 -9.73
C GLU A 359 24.30 -3.98 -8.49
N ILE A 360 24.72 -5.18 -8.09
CA ILE A 360 24.24 -5.84 -6.86
C ILE A 360 24.59 -5.00 -5.63
N MET A 361 25.83 -4.53 -5.53
CA MET A 361 26.28 -3.67 -4.43
C MET A 361 25.45 -2.39 -4.35
N ARG A 362 25.21 -1.70 -5.48
CA ARG A 362 24.36 -0.49 -5.51
C ARG A 362 22.91 -0.80 -5.15
N GLY A 363 22.34 -1.89 -5.67
CA GLY A 363 20.97 -2.31 -5.36
C GLY A 363 20.76 -2.59 -3.87
N LYS A 364 21.68 -3.34 -3.24
CA LYS A 364 21.68 -3.57 -1.79
C LYS A 364 21.83 -2.25 -1.02
N GLY A 365 22.74 -1.38 -1.43
CA GLY A 365 22.96 -0.07 -0.81
C GLY A 365 21.70 0.80 -0.88
N GLN A 366 21.02 0.82 -2.01
CA GLN A 366 19.77 1.57 -2.20
C GLN A 366 18.66 1.03 -1.30
N MET A 367 18.46 -0.29 -1.22
CA MET A 367 17.46 -0.89 -0.34
C MET A 367 17.75 -0.61 1.14
N ARG A 368 19.01 -0.76 1.57
CA ARG A 368 19.43 -0.44 2.94
C ARG A 368 19.19 1.03 3.28
N GLY A 369 19.68 1.91 2.42
CA GLY A 369 19.53 3.35 2.62
C GLY A 369 18.07 3.77 2.63
N GLY A 370 17.28 3.30 1.68
CA GLY A 370 15.84 3.58 1.61
C GLY A 370 15.10 3.12 2.87
N LEU A 371 15.42 1.93 3.40
CA LEU A 371 14.82 1.44 4.63
C LEU A 371 15.20 2.29 5.84
N VAL A 372 16.50 2.52 6.06
CA VAL A 372 16.97 3.20 7.28
C VAL A 372 16.58 4.67 7.28
N LEU A 373 16.86 5.39 6.19
CA LEU A 373 16.52 6.81 6.06
C LEU A 373 15.00 7.03 6.07
N GLY A 374 14.24 6.12 5.45
CA GLY A 374 12.78 6.18 5.47
C GLY A 374 12.16 5.99 6.86
N LEU A 375 12.88 5.36 7.80
CA LEU A 375 12.41 5.12 9.17
C LEU A 375 12.87 6.19 10.20
N GLU A 376 13.37 7.34 9.76
CA GLU A 376 13.74 8.41 10.68
C GLU A 376 12.53 9.19 11.20
N ASP A 377 11.39 9.18 10.50
CA ASP A 377 10.17 9.84 10.93
C ASP A 377 9.17 8.89 11.62
N THR A 378 8.33 9.47 12.48
CA THR A 378 7.33 8.73 13.27
C THR A 378 6.22 8.13 12.41
N GLY A 379 5.83 8.78 11.32
CA GLY A 379 4.79 8.31 10.40
C GLY A 379 5.21 7.04 9.68
N SER A 380 6.43 7.00 9.15
CA SER A 380 6.98 5.81 8.48
C SER A 380 7.15 4.62 9.44
N ARG A 381 7.57 4.87 10.69
CA ARG A 381 7.66 3.82 11.72
C ARG A 381 6.28 3.30 12.11
N MET A 382 5.33 4.19 12.38
CA MET A 382 3.93 3.84 12.66
C MET A 382 3.36 2.99 11.53
N SER A 383 3.56 3.41 10.27
CA SER A 383 3.10 2.68 9.09
C SER A 383 3.76 1.30 8.96
N ARG A 384 5.06 1.21 9.22
CA ARG A 384 5.77 -0.06 9.18
C ARG A 384 5.21 -1.06 10.19
N ILE A 385 5.10 -0.68 11.47
CA ILE A 385 4.63 -1.62 12.51
C ILE A 385 3.14 -1.96 12.33
N GLY A 386 2.29 -1.00 11.95
CA GLY A 386 0.86 -1.19 11.74
C GLY A 386 0.56 -2.09 10.54
N LYS A 387 1.15 -1.76 9.38
CA LYS A 387 1.01 -2.58 8.18
C LYS A 387 1.54 -3.98 8.38
N ASN A 388 2.76 -4.12 8.95
CA ASN A 388 3.36 -5.43 9.12
C ASN A 388 2.58 -6.31 10.09
N GLU A 389 2.10 -5.76 11.22
CA GLU A 389 1.23 -6.49 12.16
C GLU A 389 -0.08 -6.96 11.51
N LEU A 390 -0.57 -6.23 10.50
CA LEU A 390 -1.80 -6.56 9.81
C LEU A 390 -1.60 -7.64 8.72
N VAL A 391 -0.47 -7.60 8.01
CA VAL A 391 -0.28 -8.38 6.77
C VAL A 391 0.74 -9.51 6.88
N TYR A 392 1.50 -9.61 7.98
CA TYR A 392 2.46 -10.68 8.23
C TYR A 392 2.17 -11.39 9.55
N ASP A 393 2.53 -12.67 9.64
CA ASP A 393 2.44 -13.46 10.88
C ASP A 393 3.49 -13.01 11.92
N GLU A 394 4.65 -12.53 11.44
CA GLU A 394 5.76 -12.10 12.28
C GLU A 394 6.25 -10.71 11.82
N LEU A 395 6.52 -9.85 12.81
CA LEU A 395 7.13 -8.55 12.60
C LEU A 395 8.65 -8.68 12.61
N MET A 396 9.28 -8.65 11.43
CA MET A 396 10.75 -8.62 11.34
C MET A 396 11.29 -7.28 11.86
N SER A 397 12.37 -7.33 12.66
CA SER A 397 13.12 -6.13 13.04
C SER A 397 13.80 -5.48 11.82
N VAL A 398 14.22 -4.22 11.98
CA VAL A 398 15.00 -3.53 10.93
C VAL A 398 16.32 -4.26 10.68
N ASP A 399 17.00 -4.71 11.75
CA ASP A 399 18.28 -5.43 11.65
C ASP A 399 18.12 -6.78 10.91
N GLU A 400 17.00 -7.50 11.12
CA GLU A 400 16.70 -8.72 10.39
C GLU A 400 16.46 -8.46 8.91
N VAL A 401 15.69 -7.40 8.55
CA VAL A 401 15.49 -7.01 7.15
C VAL A 401 16.80 -6.62 6.49
N LEU A 402 17.65 -5.85 7.17
CA LEU A 402 18.99 -5.48 6.69
C LEU A 402 19.88 -6.71 6.46
N ALA A 403 19.86 -7.66 7.39
CA ALA A 403 20.59 -8.92 7.25
C ALA A 403 20.12 -9.75 6.06
N ARG A 404 18.80 -9.80 5.81
CA ARG A 404 18.24 -10.48 4.64
C ARG A 404 18.66 -9.81 3.32
N ILE A 405 18.67 -8.48 3.26
CA ILE A 405 19.15 -7.73 2.08
C ILE A 405 20.62 -8.04 1.83
N GLU A 406 21.45 -8.02 2.87
CA GLU A 406 22.89 -8.27 2.75
C GLU A 406 23.19 -9.70 2.33
N ALA A 407 22.41 -10.67 2.79
CA ALA A 407 22.58 -12.09 2.49
C ALA A 407 22.23 -12.47 1.03
N VAL A 408 21.50 -11.61 0.28
CA VAL A 408 21.13 -11.89 -1.12
C VAL A 408 22.35 -12.19 -1.96
N THR A 409 22.32 -13.31 -2.68
CA THR A 409 23.41 -13.79 -3.54
C THR A 409 23.14 -13.51 -5.02
N PRO A 410 24.18 -13.49 -5.87
CA PRO A 410 24.00 -13.40 -7.33
C PRO A 410 23.15 -14.54 -7.91
N ASP A 411 23.26 -15.75 -7.36
CA ASP A 411 22.51 -16.92 -7.82
C ASP A 411 21.02 -16.75 -7.54
N GLU A 412 20.64 -16.30 -6.32
CA GLU A 412 19.24 -16.01 -5.97
C GLU A 412 18.65 -14.91 -6.86
N ILE A 413 19.44 -13.90 -7.24
CA ILE A 413 18.99 -12.86 -8.18
C ILE A 413 18.77 -13.46 -9.57
N GLY A 414 19.68 -14.33 -10.03
CA GLY A 414 19.55 -15.04 -11.30
C GLY A 414 18.30 -15.94 -11.35
N GLU A 415 18.05 -16.70 -10.28
CA GLU A 415 16.88 -17.58 -10.18
C GLU A 415 15.57 -16.75 -10.20
N VAL A 416 15.51 -15.66 -9.45
CA VAL A 416 14.31 -14.81 -9.42
C VAL A 416 14.10 -14.06 -10.73
N ALA A 417 15.18 -13.63 -11.39
CA ALA A 417 15.10 -13.03 -12.72
C ALA A 417 14.56 -14.02 -13.75
N ALA A 418 15.05 -15.24 -13.76
CA ALA A 418 14.58 -16.30 -14.65
C ALA A 418 13.12 -16.68 -14.37
N ASP A 419 12.71 -16.76 -13.09
CA ASP A 419 11.31 -17.07 -12.74
C ASP A 419 10.37 -15.91 -13.09
N VAL A 420 10.65 -14.69 -12.63
CA VAL A 420 9.70 -13.57 -12.71
C VAL A 420 9.72 -12.92 -14.09
N LEU A 421 10.91 -12.61 -14.63
CA LEU A 421 11.00 -11.83 -15.88
C LEU A 421 10.69 -12.66 -17.15
N MET A 422 10.68 -13.99 -17.05
CA MET A 422 10.31 -14.89 -18.16
C MET A 422 8.83 -15.30 -18.14
N ARG A 423 8.06 -14.83 -17.18
CA ARG A 423 6.61 -15.05 -17.17
C ARG A 423 5.96 -14.32 -18.35
N PRO A 424 4.76 -14.77 -18.79
CA PRO A 424 4.03 -14.09 -19.86
C PRO A 424 3.90 -12.59 -19.61
N LEU A 425 4.29 -11.79 -20.59
CA LEU A 425 4.26 -10.33 -20.49
C LEU A 425 2.85 -9.77 -20.71
N THR A 426 2.58 -8.68 -20.04
CA THR A 426 1.41 -7.83 -20.23
C THR A 426 1.89 -6.41 -20.52
N LEU A 427 1.23 -5.73 -21.46
CA LEU A 427 1.50 -4.35 -21.83
C LEU A 427 0.22 -3.51 -21.71
N ALA A 428 0.30 -2.41 -21.01
CA ALA A 428 -0.69 -1.34 -21.07
C ALA A 428 -0.05 -0.10 -21.70
N VAL A 429 -0.79 0.57 -22.57
CA VAL A 429 -0.33 1.77 -23.27
C VAL A 429 -1.46 2.80 -23.32
N ILE A 430 -1.13 4.06 -23.02
CA ILE A 430 -2.00 5.21 -23.27
C ILE A 430 -1.28 6.16 -24.22
N GLY A 431 -1.92 6.55 -25.31
CA GLY A 431 -1.36 7.46 -26.30
C GLY A 431 -2.13 7.46 -27.62
N PRO A 432 -1.74 8.29 -28.59
CA PRO A 432 -2.45 8.44 -29.87
C PRO A 432 -2.10 7.34 -30.87
N TYR A 433 -2.51 6.11 -30.60
CA TYR A 433 -2.07 4.95 -31.38
C TYR A 433 -3.14 4.34 -32.28
N GLY A 434 -4.42 4.69 -32.08
CA GLY A 434 -5.51 4.12 -32.87
C GLY A 434 -5.44 2.60 -32.93
N ASP A 435 -5.31 2.06 -34.16
CA ASP A 435 -5.29 0.61 -34.42
C ASP A 435 -3.88 0.00 -34.40
N LYS A 436 -2.87 0.67 -33.83
CA LYS A 436 -1.50 0.13 -33.75
C LYS A 436 -1.47 -1.17 -32.96
N ASP A 437 -0.97 -2.23 -33.59
CA ASP A 437 -0.80 -3.54 -32.94
C ASP A 437 0.52 -3.61 -32.17
N PHE A 438 0.43 -3.96 -30.90
CA PHE A 438 1.56 -4.18 -29.99
C PHE A 438 1.71 -5.65 -29.56
N THR A 439 0.98 -6.59 -30.19
CA THR A 439 0.95 -8.01 -29.77
C THR A 439 2.34 -8.68 -29.85
N ASP A 440 3.20 -8.25 -30.75
CA ASP A 440 4.57 -8.77 -30.86
C ASP A 440 5.47 -8.39 -29.67
N VAL A 441 5.08 -7.37 -28.87
CA VAL A 441 5.84 -6.96 -27.68
C VAL A 441 5.71 -7.96 -26.54
N VAL A 442 4.58 -8.64 -26.45
CA VAL A 442 4.26 -9.58 -25.34
C VAL A 442 4.46 -11.05 -25.71
N ARG A 443 4.86 -11.32 -26.94
CA ARG A 443 5.27 -12.65 -27.44
C ARG A 443 6.77 -12.86 -27.20
#